data_1203e3a691053c83181cb77b5166a3fa
#
_entry.id   1203e3a691053c83181cb77b5166a3fa
#
_cell.length_a   1.000
_cell.length_b   1.000
_cell.length_c   1.000
_cell.angle_alpha   90.00
_cell.angle_beta   90.00
_cell.angle_gamma   90.00
#
_symmetry.space_group_name_H-M   'P 1'
#
loop_
_entity.id
_entity.type
_entity.pdbx_description
1 polymer ?
#
loop_
_entity_poly.entity_id
_entity_poly.type
_entity_poly.pdbx_seq_one_letter_code
_entity_poly.pdbx_strand_id
1 'polypeptide(L)'
;MNNSFEKFDVFIVGGNITGLICAIALSQNKIKVGCCDPNIDINNFNSEDTRSTAILRSGKKFLENLNIWTNLKNSCLPLDKMEIIDDNKIFKKFSLFENYIFDSQELLEKPFGWNVKNNVLKRNLVELVKKSKNIKFFSNQSFEKLLIKKQTITINLSKEKIETNFLIGADGLNSKVKQSIRVKQTLLDTHQKALSFQIEHEKSHKNISTEIYKEGGPLTFVPTKAEDKMNYSSVIWMNHSKKSEKLYNLPKHEFE
;
A
#
# COMPACT_ATOMS: atom_id res chain seq x y z
N MET A 1 -18.89 -1.38 -39.74
CA MET A 1 -17.80 -0.58 -39.15
C MET A 1 -17.05 -1.48 -38.20
N ASN A 2 -15.80 -1.88 -38.53
CA ASN A 2 -14.95 -2.60 -37.58
C ASN A 2 -14.51 -1.63 -36.48
N ASN A 3 -15.25 -1.59 -35.40
CA ASN A 3 -14.78 -0.94 -34.18
C ASN A 3 -13.64 -1.78 -33.62
N SER A 4 -12.40 -1.55 -34.10
CA SER A 4 -11.23 -2.15 -33.51
C SER A 4 -10.99 -1.50 -32.14
N PHE A 5 -11.24 -2.26 -31.07
CA PHE A 5 -10.90 -1.84 -29.71
C PHE A 5 -9.38 -1.71 -29.57
N GLU A 6 -8.94 -0.80 -28.74
CA GLU A 6 -7.53 -0.72 -28.40
C GLU A 6 -7.10 -2.01 -27.69
N LYS A 7 -5.93 -2.54 -28.10
CA LYS A 7 -5.43 -3.84 -27.60
C LYS A 7 -4.23 -3.67 -26.71
N PHE A 8 -4.22 -4.46 -25.66
CA PHE A 8 -3.13 -4.58 -24.69
C PHE A 8 -2.74 -6.03 -24.52
N ASP A 9 -1.47 -6.29 -24.19
CA ASP A 9 -1.04 -7.63 -23.78
C ASP A 9 -1.60 -7.95 -22.40
N VAL A 10 -1.48 -6.97 -21.48
CA VAL A 10 -2.00 -7.06 -20.12
C VAL A 10 -2.80 -5.79 -19.78
N PHE A 11 -3.94 -5.98 -19.14
CA PHE A 11 -4.71 -4.87 -18.57
C PHE A 11 -4.82 -5.02 -17.05
N ILE A 12 -4.59 -3.91 -16.33
CA ILE A 12 -4.60 -3.88 -14.87
C ILE A 12 -5.77 -3.00 -14.41
N VAL A 13 -6.64 -3.54 -13.58
CA VAL A 13 -7.70 -2.79 -12.93
C VAL A 13 -7.26 -2.44 -11.51
N GLY A 14 -7.13 -1.15 -11.22
CA GLY A 14 -6.64 -0.59 -9.98
C GLY A 14 -5.26 0.06 -10.13
N GLY A 15 -5.20 1.37 -9.99
CA GLY A 15 -4.01 2.23 -10.13
C GLY A 15 -3.34 2.58 -8.80
N ASN A 16 -3.60 1.85 -7.70
CA ASN A 16 -2.90 2.07 -6.45
C ASN A 16 -1.47 1.47 -6.49
N ILE A 17 -0.72 1.53 -5.42
CA ILE A 17 0.69 1.11 -5.31
C ILE A 17 0.93 -0.24 -6.00
N THR A 18 0.14 -1.25 -5.70
CA THR A 18 0.27 -2.60 -6.29
C THR A 18 0.09 -2.59 -7.80
N GLY A 19 -0.97 -1.95 -8.31
CA GLY A 19 -1.25 -1.91 -9.75
C GLY A 19 -0.20 -1.10 -10.51
N LEU A 20 0.24 0.04 -9.97
CA LEU A 20 1.29 0.86 -10.60
C LEU A 20 2.63 0.13 -10.65
N ILE A 21 3.04 -0.54 -9.56
CA ILE A 21 4.28 -1.35 -9.56
C ILE A 21 4.19 -2.49 -10.58
N CYS A 22 3.05 -3.17 -10.63
CA CYS A 22 2.81 -4.24 -11.59
C CYS A 22 2.90 -3.73 -13.05
N ALA A 23 2.29 -2.58 -13.34
CA ALA A 23 2.35 -1.95 -14.65
C ALA A 23 3.80 -1.61 -15.05
N ILE A 24 4.57 -1.02 -14.14
CA ILE A 24 5.99 -0.68 -14.37
C ILE A 24 6.80 -1.96 -14.63
N ALA A 25 6.65 -3.00 -13.80
CA ALA A 25 7.39 -4.25 -13.93
C ALA A 25 7.14 -4.94 -15.28
N LEU A 26 5.88 -4.99 -15.72
CA LEU A 26 5.52 -5.58 -17.01
C LEU A 26 6.05 -4.74 -18.18
N SER A 27 5.91 -3.43 -18.11
CA SER A 27 6.31 -2.52 -19.20
C SER A 27 7.80 -2.54 -19.48
N GLN A 28 8.65 -2.81 -18.49
CA GLN A 28 10.10 -2.95 -18.67
C GLN A 28 10.47 -4.17 -19.52
N ASN A 29 9.60 -5.16 -19.61
CA ASN A 29 9.75 -6.33 -20.47
C ASN A 29 9.06 -6.16 -21.84
N LYS A 30 8.85 -4.92 -22.30
CA LYS A 30 8.21 -4.56 -23.57
C LYS A 30 6.76 -5.02 -23.71
N ILE A 31 6.11 -5.39 -22.63
CA ILE A 31 4.69 -5.73 -22.58
C ILE A 31 3.87 -4.45 -22.71
N LYS A 32 2.89 -4.40 -23.60
CA LYS A 32 1.95 -3.29 -23.73
C LYS A 32 0.90 -3.40 -22.64
N VAL A 33 0.93 -2.48 -21.69
CA VAL A 33 0.08 -2.47 -20.48
C VAL A 33 -0.96 -1.37 -20.55
N GLY A 34 -2.23 -1.73 -20.33
CA GLY A 34 -3.27 -0.79 -19.94
C GLY A 34 -3.48 -0.82 -18.42
N CYS A 35 -3.76 0.32 -17.81
CA CYS A 35 -4.12 0.39 -16.40
C CYS A 35 -5.23 1.41 -16.19
N CYS A 36 -6.23 1.12 -15.35
CA CYS A 36 -7.29 2.07 -15.02
C CYS A 36 -7.51 2.21 -13.52
N ASP A 37 -7.94 3.40 -13.13
CA ASP A 37 -8.40 3.68 -11.76
C ASP A 37 -9.46 4.79 -11.78
N PRO A 38 -10.58 4.65 -11.04
CA PRO A 38 -11.63 5.66 -11.00
C PRO A 38 -11.26 6.92 -10.22
N ASN A 39 -10.28 6.84 -9.32
CA ASN A 39 -9.94 7.89 -8.37
C ASN A 39 -8.56 8.51 -8.64
N ILE A 40 -7.88 8.10 -9.70
CA ILE A 40 -6.55 8.60 -10.04
C ILE A 40 -6.61 9.35 -11.36
N ASP A 41 -6.31 10.65 -11.30
CA ASP A 41 -5.89 11.42 -12.46
C ASP A 41 -4.37 11.44 -12.51
N ILE A 42 -3.81 10.74 -13.49
CA ILE A 42 -2.36 10.66 -13.63
C ILE A 42 -1.75 12.03 -13.97
N ASN A 43 -2.47 12.93 -14.64
CA ASN A 43 -1.96 14.23 -15.04
C ASN A 43 -1.99 15.25 -13.89
N ASN A 44 -3.02 15.15 -13.03
CA ASN A 44 -3.21 16.04 -11.88
C ASN A 44 -3.17 15.20 -10.58
N PHE A 45 -2.13 14.38 -10.45
CA PHE A 45 -2.04 13.46 -9.33
C PHE A 45 -1.80 14.19 -8.01
N ASN A 46 -2.76 14.06 -7.11
CA ASN A 46 -2.64 14.40 -5.70
C ASN A 46 -3.09 13.21 -4.85
N SER A 47 -2.46 13.01 -3.70
CA SER A 47 -2.81 11.94 -2.78
C SER A 47 -2.76 12.45 -1.35
N GLU A 48 -3.88 12.36 -0.67
CA GLU A 48 -4.04 12.67 0.75
C GLU A 48 -3.76 11.46 1.65
N ASP A 49 -3.24 10.36 1.09
CA ASP A 49 -2.93 9.15 1.83
C ASP A 49 -1.76 9.38 2.78
N THR A 50 -2.06 9.63 4.04
CA THR A 50 -1.09 9.88 5.12
C THR A 50 -0.46 8.60 5.68
N ARG A 51 -0.95 7.42 5.28
CA ARG A 51 -0.37 6.14 5.68
C ARG A 51 1.05 5.99 5.15
N SER A 52 1.78 5.07 5.74
CA SER A 52 3.12 4.70 5.29
C SER A 52 3.24 3.21 5.04
N THR A 53 4.26 2.83 4.31
CA THR A 53 4.60 1.45 4.01
C THR A 53 6.04 1.17 4.43
N ALA A 54 6.23 0.18 5.30
CA ALA A 54 7.54 -0.35 5.61
C ALA A 54 7.98 -1.32 4.50
N ILE A 55 9.05 -0.97 3.80
CA ILE A 55 9.64 -1.74 2.71
C ILE A 55 10.79 -2.55 3.30
N LEU A 56 10.63 -3.86 3.38
CA LEU A 56 11.68 -4.76 3.81
C LEU A 56 12.76 -4.92 2.72
N ARG A 57 13.88 -5.54 3.04
CA ARG A 57 15.03 -5.69 2.12
C ARG A 57 14.69 -6.37 0.81
N SER A 58 13.91 -7.45 0.85
CA SER A 58 13.43 -8.12 -0.38
C SER A 58 12.60 -7.19 -1.26
N GLY A 59 11.71 -6.40 -0.65
CA GLY A 59 10.95 -5.38 -1.33
C GLY A 59 11.83 -4.28 -1.93
N LYS A 60 12.83 -3.79 -1.16
CA LYS A 60 13.82 -2.81 -1.66
C LYS A 60 14.55 -3.36 -2.89
N LYS A 61 15.09 -4.58 -2.82
CA LYS A 61 15.79 -5.22 -3.94
C LYS A 61 14.90 -5.33 -5.19
N PHE A 62 13.63 -5.66 -5.00
CA PHE A 62 12.66 -5.68 -6.08
C PHE A 62 12.45 -4.28 -6.70
N LEU A 63 12.30 -3.25 -5.88
CA LEU A 63 12.15 -1.87 -6.34
C LEU A 63 13.44 -1.32 -6.99
N GLU A 64 14.61 -1.77 -6.57
CA GLU A 64 15.90 -1.46 -7.22
C GLU A 64 15.94 -2.04 -8.62
N ASN A 65 15.56 -3.29 -8.79
CA ASN A 65 15.52 -3.95 -10.11
C ASN A 65 14.55 -3.25 -11.08
N LEU A 66 13.53 -2.58 -10.57
CA LEU A 66 12.57 -1.79 -11.35
C LEU A 66 12.97 -0.31 -11.50
N ASN A 67 14.15 0.09 -11.04
CA ASN A 67 14.63 1.48 -11.02
C ASN A 67 13.70 2.46 -10.26
N ILE A 68 12.84 1.94 -9.38
CA ILE A 68 11.93 2.74 -8.54
C ILE A 68 12.66 3.30 -7.33
N TRP A 69 13.55 2.50 -6.71
CA TRP A 69 14.20 2.81 -5.44
C TRP A 69 15.07 4.06 -5.50
N THR A 70 15.76 4.30 -6.60
CA THR A 70 16.69 5.44 -6.78
C THR A 70 16.01 6.79 -6.48
N ASN A 71 14.76 6.93 -6.87
CA ASN A 71 13.98 8.15 -6.64
C ASN A 71 13.32 8.20 -5.24
N LEU A 72 13.20 7.05 -4.59
CA LEU A 72 12.53 6.94 -3.27
C LEU A 72 13.49 7.03 -2.10
N LYS A 73 14.74 6.57 -2.24
CA LYS A 73 15.70 6.38 -1.13
C LYS A 73 15.82 7.59 -0.22
N ASN A 74 15.82 8.81 -0.78
CA ASN A 74 15.96 10.05 -0.02
C ASN A 74 14.67 10.44 0.74
N SER A 75 13.54 9.83 0.42
CA SER A 75 12.25 10.04 1.08
C SER A 75 11.89 8.93 2.06
N CYS A 76 12.73 7.92 2.16
CA CYS A 76 12.57 6.81 3.08
C CYS A 76 13.33 7.05 4.38
N LEU A 77 12.79 6.54 5.48
CA LEU A 77 13.46 6.51 6.78
C LEU A 77 13.89 5.07 7.09
N PRO A 78 15.16 4.81 7.46
CA PRO A 78 15.57 3.47 7.86
C PRO A 78 14.88 3.05 9.16
N LEU A 79 14.59 1.77 9.28
CA LEU A 79 14.08 1.10 10.48
C LEU A 79 15.22 0.24 11.04
N ASP A 80 15.88 0.75 12.06
CA ASP A 80 17.10 0.14 12.61
C ASP A 80 16.79 -0.88 13.69
N LYS A 81 15.70 -0.66 14.45
CA LYS A 81 15.27 -1.53 15.52
C LYS A 81 13.76 -1.76 15.48
N MET A 82 13.37 -2.91 16.01
CA MET A 82 11.98 -3.24 16.29
C MET A 82 11.86 -3.59 17.77
N GLU A 83 11.03 -2.86 18.49
CA GLU A 83 10.71 -3.10 19.90
C GLU A 83 9.30 -3.68 20.00
N ILE A 84 9.18 -4.80 20.71
CA ILE A 84 7.90 -5.44 21.02
C ILE A 84 7.68 -5.35 22.52
N ILE A 85 6.56 -4.74 22.91
CA ILE A 85 6.15 -4.56 24.30
C ILE A 85 4.87 -5.37 24.52
N ASP A 86 4.89 -6.31 25.46
CA ASP A 86 3.68 -7.01 25.89
C ASP A 86 3.07 -6.29 27.10
N ASP A 87 1.98 -5.55 26.86
CA ASP A 87 1.22 -4.82 27.88
C ASP A 87 -0.04 -5.58 28.34
N ASN A 88 -0.16 -6.87 28.02
CA ASN A 88 -1.27 -7.70 28.47
C ASN A 88 -1.12 -8.06 29.95
N LYS A 89 -2.05 -7.57 30.77
CA LYS A 89 -2.06 -7.79 32.23
C LYS A 89 -2.04 -9.25 32.66
N ILE A 90 -2.55 -10.17 31.83
CA ILE A 90 -2.61 -11.60 32.09
C ILE A 90 -1.20 -12.21 32.10
N PHE A 91 -0.33 -11.77 31.21
CA PHE A 91 1.04 -12.29 31.10
C PHE A 91 2.04 -11.58 32.03
N LYS A 92 1.75 -10.33 32.46
CA LYS A 92 2.61 -9.61 33.43
C LYS A 92 2.83 -10.36 34.75
N LYS A 93 1.91 -11.24 35.15
CA LYS A 93 2.08 -12.08 36.34
C LYS A 93 3.10 -13.22 36.17
N PHE A 94 3.44 -13.60 34.94
CA PHE A 94 4.28 -14.76 34.62
C PHE A 94 5.48 -14.44 33.72
N SER A 95 5.57 -13.23 33.17
CA SER A 95 6.65 -12.85 32.26
C SER A 95 7.79 -12.17 33.01
N LEU A 96 9.00 -12.75 32.88
CA LEU A 96 10.25 -12.14 33.33
C LEU A 96 10.80 -11.10 32.34
N PHE A 97 10.18 -10.97 31.15
CA PHE A 97 10.62 -10.08 30.08
C PHE A 97 9.44 -9.24 29.58
N GLU A 98 9.54 -7.94 29.79
CA GLU A 98 8.50 -6.98 29.38
C GLU A 98 8.70 -6.46 27.96
N ASN A 99 9.94 -6.44 27.44
CA ASN A 99 10.29 -5.86 26.14
C ASN A 99 11.27 -6.74 25.38
N TYR A 100 11.01 -6.95 24.09
CA TYR A 100 11.91 -7.60 23.15
C TYR A 100 12.42 -6.58 22.15
N ILE A 101 13.73 -6.42 22.04
CA ILE A 101 14.36 -5.52 21.07
C ILE A 101 15.09 -6.37 20.04
N PHE A 102 14.69 -6.24 18.79
CA PHE A 102 15.40 -6.74 17.63
C PHE A 102 16.25 -5.61 17.07
N ASP A 103 17.57 -5.79 17.04
CA ASP A 103 18.50 -4.80 16.51
C ASP A 103 19.03 -5.25 15.14
N SER A 104 18.90 -4.41 14.12
CA SER A 104 19.44 -4.72 12.80
C SER A 104 20.97 -4.84 12.82
N GLN A 105 21.63 -4.38 13.88
CA GLN A 105 23.08 -4.56 14.07
C GLN A 105 23.50 -6.02 14.21
N GLU A 106 22.59 -6.88 14.64
CA GLU A 106 22.81 -8.33 14.74
C GLU A 106 22.72 -9.02 13.38
N LEU A 107 22.29 -8.30 12.34
CA LEU A 107 22.18 -8.81 10.97
C LEU A 107 23.41 -8.42 10.14
N LEU A 108 23.75 -9.27 9.17
CA LEU A 108 24.83 -8.99 8.22
C LEU A 108 24.56 -7.74 7.36
N GLU A 109 23.30 -7.43 7.16
CA GLU A 109 22.86 -6.29 6.36
C GLU A 109 21.91 -5.39 7.14
N LYS A 110 22.15 -4.09 7.15
CA LYS A 110 21.36 -3.06 7.86
C LYS A 110 20.68 -2.12 6.86
N PRO A 111 19.57 -1.48 7.21
CA PRO A 111 18.63 -1.70 8.32
C PRO A 111 17.66 -2.89 8.04
N PHE A 112 16.68 -3.15 8.91
CA PHE A 112 15.61 -4.13 8.66
C PHE A 112 14.79 -3.78 7.42
N GLY A 113 14.51 -2.51 7.24
CA GLY A 113 13.71 -1.97 6.16
C GLY A 113 13.70 -0.45 6.15
N TRP A 114 12.81 0.10 5.35
CA TRP A 114 12.66 1.54 5.20
C TRP A 114 11.18 1.89 5.18
N ASN A 115 10.80 2.89 5.94
CA ASN A 115 9.44 3.39 5.91
C ASN A 115 9.32 4.56 4.94
N VAL A 116 8.27 4.59 4.13
CA VAL A 116 7.96 5.64 3.17
C VAL A 116 6.49 6.02 3.24
N LYS A 117 6.18 7.31 3.17
CA LYS A 117 4.79 7.80 3.08
C LYS A 117 4.17 7.34 1.77
N ASN A 118 2.95 6.83 1.81
CA ASN A 118 2.26 6.29 0.63
C ASN A 118 2.04 7.33 -0.47
N ASN A 119 1.74 8.58 -0.10
CA ASN A 119 1.59 9.67 -1.07
C ASN A 119 2.89 9.92 -1.85
N VAL A 120 4.06 9.85 -1.19
CA VAL A 120 5.38 10.00 -1.83
C VAL A 120 5.65 8.82 -2.74
N LEU A 121 5.42 7.60 -2.27
CA LEU A 121 5.59 6.38 -3.08
C LEU A 121 4.70 6.42 -4.33
N LYS A 122 3.42 6.72 -4.17
CA LYS A 122 2.48 6.82 -5.29
C LYS A 122 2.89 7.89 -6.30
N ARG A 123 3.31 9.07 -5.85
CA ARG A 123 3.78 10.14 -6.74
C ARG A 123 4.94 9.68 -7.60
N ASN A 124 5.94 9.03 -7.01
CA ASN A 124 7.06 8.46 -7.75
C ASN A 124 6.63 7.42 -8.79
N LEU A 125 5.71 6.53 -8.42
CA LEU A 125 5.18 5.51 -9.33
C LEU A 125 4.42 6.13 -10.51
N VAL A 126 3.57 7.13 -10.24
CA VAL A 126 2.82 7.87 -11.27
C VAL A 126 3.78 8.53 -12.26
N GLU A 127 4.85 9.17 -11.79
CA GLU A 127 5.85 9.79 -12.68
C GLU A 127 6.57 8.74 -13.56
N LEU A 128 6.83 7.55 -13.06
CA LEU A 128 7.41 6.47 -13.87
C LEU A 128 6.41 5.95 -14.91
N VAL A 129 5.15 5.82 -14.54
CA VAL A 129 4.08 5.41 -15.47
C VAL A 129 3.91 6.44 -16.60
N LYS A 130 3.91 7.75 -16.29
CA LYS A 130 3.86 8.82 -17.30
C LYS A 130 5.00 8.74 -18.31
N LYS A 131 6.20 8.40 -17.86
CA LYS A 131 7.40 8.31 -18.70
C LYS A 131 7.44 7.03 -19.56
N SER A 132 6.67 6.02 -19.24
CA SER A 132 6.69 4.74 -19.95
C SER A 132 5.89 4.81 -21.25
N LYS A 133 6.54 4.46 -22.36
CA LYS A 133 5.88 4.34 -23.68
C LYS A 133 5.00 3.08 -23.80
N ASN A 134 5.22 2.10 -22.93
CA ASN A 134 4.51 0.82 -22.94
C ASN A 134 3.31 0.79 -21.99
N ILE A 135 3.04 1.86 -21.24
CA ILE A 135 1.90 1.95 -20.33
C ILE A 135 0.93 3.03 -20.83
N LYS A 136 -0.34 2.66 -21.01
CA LYS A 136 -1.44 3.62 -21.14
C LYS A 136 -2.30 3.58 -19.89
N PHE A 137 -2.40 4.73 -19.22
CA PHE A 137 -3.22 4.86 -18.03
C PHE A 137 -4.55 5.54 -18.35
N PHE A 138 -5.64 4.93 -17.92
CA PHE A 138 -7.01 5.39 -18.09
C PHE A 138 -7.47 6.09 -16.81
N SER A 139 -7.18 7.38 -16.73
CA SER A 139 -7.51 8.23 -15.57
C SER A 139 -9.01 8.39 -15.40
N ASN A 140 -9.47 8.38 -14.14
CA ASN A 140 -10.89 8.60 -13.80
C ASN A 140 -11.84 7.65 -14.56
N GLN A 141 -11.40 6.41 -14.77
CA GLN A 141 -12.19 5.36 -15.41
C GLN A 141 -12.33 4.13 -14.52
N SER A 142 -13.56 3.72 -14.31
CA SER A 142 -13.88 2.50 -13.55
C SER A 142 -14.03 1.30 -14.48
N PHE A 143 -13.61 0.14 -13.98
CA PHE A 143 -13.98 -1.15 -14.54
C PHE A 143 -15.47 -1.39 -14.29
N GLU A 144 -16.21 -1.79 -15.31
CA GLU A 144 -17.63 -2.11 -15.23
C GLU A 144 -17.90 -3.60 -15.39
N LYS A 145 -17.44 -4.18 -16.49
CA LYS A 145 -17.64 -5.60 -16.78
C LYS A 145 -16.61 -6.14 -17.76
N LEU A 146 -16.50 -7.44 -17.83
CA LEU A 146 -15.67 -8.16 -18.80
C LEU A 146 -16.46 -9.23 -19.55
N LEU A 147 -15.96 -9.57 -20.74
CA LEU A 147 -16.41 -10.71 -21.53
C LEU A 147 -15.18 -11.51 -21.94
N ILE A 148 -15.10 -12.74 -21.46
CA ILE A 148 -14.01 -13.67 -21.79
C ILE A 148 -14.38 -14.41 -23.07
N LYS A 149 -13.54 -14.30 -24.10
CA LYS A 149 -13.57 -15.09 -25.34
C LYS A 149 -12.42 -16.09 -25.33
N LYS A 150 -12.37 -17.01 -26.29
CA LYS A 150 -11.35 -18.07 -26.30
C LYS A 150 -9.90 -17.61 -26.13
N GLN A 151 -9.52 -16.46 -26.67
CA GLN A 151 -8.14 -15.95 -26.64
C GLN A 151 -8.01 -14.48 -26.22
N THR A 152 -9.12 -13.81 -25.95
CA THR A 152 -9.12 -12.39 -25.61
C THR A 152 -10.17 -12.10 -24.56
N ILE A 153 -9.94 -11.05 -23.81
CA ILE A 153 -10.85 -10.49 -22.81
C ILE A 153 -11.25 -9.11 -23.30
N THR A 154 -12.53 -8.90 -23.52
CA THR A 154 -13.08 -7.57 -23.77
C THR A 154 -13.46 -6.95 -22.44
N ILE A 155 -12.98 -5.77 -22.15
CA ILE A 155 -13.22 -5.03 -20.91
C ILE A 155 -14.01 -3.77 -21.25
N ASN A 156 -15.10 -3.54 -20.55
CA ASN A 156 -15.80 -2.28 -20.58
C ASN A 156 -15.33 -1.43 -19.39
N LEU A 157 -14.80 -0.28 -19.70
CA LEU A 157 -14.57 0.82 -18.78
C LEU A 157 -15.75 1.79 -18.85
N SER A 158 -15.83 2.71 -17.91
CA SER A 158 -16.92 3.71 -17.86
C SER A 158 -17.04 4.58 -19.12
N LYS A 159 -15.95 4.76 -19.90
CA LYS A 159 -15.95 5.64 -21.07
C LYS A 159 -15.60 4.90 -22.37
N GLU A 160 -14.95 3.77 -22.31
CA GLU A 160 -14.47 3.07 -23.51
C GLU A 160 -14.39 1.55 -23.33
N LYS A 161 -14.14 0.84 -24.42
CA LYS A 161 -13.95 -0.61 -24.44
C LYS A 161 -12.55 -0.92 -24.95
N ILE A 162 -11.92 -1.89 -24.32
CA ILE A 162 -10.58 -2.36 -24.70
C ILE A 162 -10.55 -3.89 -24.83
N GLU A 163 -9.53 -4.40 -25.49
CA GLU A 163 -9.24 -5.83 -25.55
C GLU A 163 -7.87 -6.12 -24.92
N THR A 164 -7.74 -7.25 -24.25
CA THR A 164 -6.48 -7.70 -23.67
C THR A 164 -6.37 -9.23 -23.70
N ASN A 165 -5.13 -9.74 -23.64
CA ASN A 165 -4.88 -11.18 -23.49
C ASN A 165 -4.96 -11.61 -22.03
N PHE A 166 -4.49 -10.75 -21.11
CA PHE A 166 -4.49 -11.02 -19.67
C PHE A 166 -5.10 -9.85 -18.89
N LEU A 167 -5.84 -10.17 -17.83
CA LEU A 167 -6.41 -9.21 -16.91
C LEU A 167 -5.86 -9.43 -15.50
N ILE A 168 -5.38 -8.37 -14.88
CA ILE A 168 -4.94 -8.35 -13.47
C ILE A 168 -5.89 -7.49 -12.67
N GLY A 169 -6.52 -8.08 -11.65
CA GLY A 169 -7.30 -7.34 -10.66
C GLY A 169 -6.42 -6.87 -9.52
N ALA A 170 -6.18 -5.56 -9.43
CA ALA A 170 -5.48 -4.87 -8.35
C ALA A 170 -6.38 -3.83 -7.67
N ASP A 171 -7.69 -4.00 -7.77
CA ASP A 171 -8.75 -3.07 -7.37
C ASP A 171 -9.19 -3.23 -5.91
N GLY A 172 -8.36 -3.88 -5.09
CA GLY A 172 -8.45 -3.89 -3.64
C GLY A 172 -9.48 -4.86 -3.06
N LEU A 173 -9.90 -4.57 -1.82
CA LEU A 173 -10.73 -5.47 -1.01
C LEU A 173 -12.07 -5.80 -1.68
N ASN A 174 -12.71 -4.78 -2.23
CA ASN A 174 -14.04 -4.89 -2.87
C ASN A 174 -13.93 -5.10 -4.40
N SER A 175 -12.94 -5.86 -4.83
CA SER A 175 -12.60 -6.09 -6.24
C SER A 175 -13.82 -6.45 -7.10
N LYS A 176 -14.13 -5.58 -8.04
CA LYS A 176 -15.16 -5.82 -9.07
C LYS A 176 -14.70 -6.87 -10.08
N VAL A 177 -13.39 -6.94 -10.35
CA VAL A 177 -12.81 -7.98 -11.21
C VAL A 177 -13.09 -9.35 -10.62
N LYS A 178 -12.76 -9.54 -9.34
CA LYS A 178 -13.01 -10.80 -8.62
C LYS A 178 -14.49 -11.20 -8.65
N GLN A 179 -15.40 -10.25 -8.43
CA GLN A 179 -16.84 -10.48 -8.49
C GLN A 179 -17.30 -10.92 -9.90
N SER A 180 -16.73 -10.28 -10.94
CA SER A 180 -17.10 -10.56 -12.34
C SER A 180 -16.72 -11.97 -12.81
N ILE A 181 -15.66 -12.55 -12.25
CA ILE A 181 -15.23 -13.92 -12.59
C ILE A 181 -15.72 -14.97 -11.58
N ARG A 182 -16.55 -14.57 -10.62
CA ARG A 182 -17.20 -15.45 -9.63
C ARG A 182 -16.24 -16.36 -8.88
N VAL A 183 -15.08 -15.84 -8.49
CA VAL A 183 -14.10 -16.59 -7.69
C VAL A 183 -14.74 -16.92 -6.33
N LYS A 184 -14.69 -18.20 -5.96
CA LYS A 184 -15.04 -18.61 -4.60
C LYS A 184 -14.07 -17.98 -3.60
N GLN A 185 -14.59 -17.41 -2.53
CA GLN A 185 -13.78 -16.85 -1.47
C GLN A 185 -14.34 -17.26 -0.10
N THR A 186 -13.44 -17.46 0.84
CA THR A 186 -13.78 -17.62 2.25
C THR A 186 -13.43 -16.30 2.95
N LEU A 187 -14.38 -15.72 3.62
CA LEU A 187 -14.17 -14.52 4.45
C LEU A 187 -14.11 -14.97 5.90
N LEU A 188 -12.99 -14.65 6.54
CA LEU A 188 -12.82 -14.81 7.99
C LEU A 188 -12.92 -13.41 8.61
N ASP A 189 -13.99 -13.18 9.36
CA ASP A 189 -14.12 -11.94 10.13
C ASP A 189 -13.39 -12.11 11.46
N THR A 190 -12.32 -11.35 11.64
CA THR A 190 -11.54 -11.29 12.88
C THR A 190 -12.17 -10.37 13.93
N HIS A 191 -13.26 -9.68 13.59
CA HIS A 191 -13.91 -8.67 14.43
C HIS A 191 -12.97 -7.55 14.89
N GLN A 192 -11.92 -7.28 14.09
CA GLN A 192 -10.94 -6.24 14.35
C GLN A 192 -10.91 -5.23 13.21
N LYS A 193 -10.66 -3.96 13.55
CA LYS A 193 -10.39 -2.87 12.62
C LYS A 193 -9.21 -2.06 13.11
N ALA A 194 -8.36 -1.63 12.18
CA ALA A 194 -7.25 -0.75 12.49
C ALA A 194 -7.58 0.70 12.13
N LEU A 195 -7.28 1.61 13.04
CA LEU A 195 -7.15 3.05 12.76
C LEU A 195 -5.72 3.31 12.29
N SER A 196 -5.56 4.13 11.26
CA SER A 196 -4.24 4.53 10.78
C SER A 196 -4.19 6.05 10.66
N PHE A 197 -3.23 6.66 11.35
CA PHE A 197 -3.02 8.10 11.40
C PHE A 197 -1.55 8.42 11.63
N GLN A 198 -1.18 9.70 11.58
CA GLN A 198 0.17 10.17 11.87
C GLN A 198 0.15 11.02 13.13
N ILE A 199 1.19 10.89 13.94
CA ILE A 199 1.43 11.76 15.10
C ILE A 199 2.74 12.50 14.95
N GLU A 200 2.76 13.69 15.49
CA GLU A 200 3.94 14.48 15.78
C GLU A 200 4.34 14.29 17.25
N HIS A 201 5.62 14.25 17.55
CA HIS A 201 6.10 14.09 18.92
C HIS A 201 7.48 14.73 19.13
N GLU A 202 7.74 15.16 20.36
CA GLU A 202 8.98 15.85 20.73
C GLU A 202 10.18 14.90 20.83
N LYS A 203 9.95 13.71 21.40
CA LYS A 203 11.03 12.73 21.62
C LYS A 203 11.44 12.07 20.33
N SER A 204 12.74 11.97 20.10
CA SER A 204 13.25 11.25 18.93
C SER A 204 12.86 9.76 18.95
N HIS A 205 12.33 9.27 17.84
CA HIS A 205 12.01 7.85 17.63
C HIS A 205 13.26 6.98 17.44
N LYS A 206 14.46 7.56 17.23
CA LYS A 206 15.74 6.82 17.04
C LYS A 206 15.67 5.70 16.00
N ASN A 207 14.80 5.83 14.98
CA ASN A 207 14.51 4.83 13.96
C ASN A 207 14.00 3.47 14.53
N ILE A 208 13.37 3.50 15.69
CA ILE A 208 12.81 2.32 16.36
C ILE A 208 11.32 2.22 16.00
N SER A 209 10.93 1.11 15.37
CA SER A 209 9.52 0.75 15.25
C SER A 209 9.08 0.05 16.54
N THR A 210 8.03 0.54 17.18
CA THR A 210 7.54 -0.02 18.45
C THR A 210 6.15 -0.60 18.25
N GLU A 211 5.95 -1.85 18.67
CA GLU A 211 4.66 -2.53 18.66
C GLU A 211 4.27 -2.93 20.09
N ILE A 212 3.15 -2.40 20.56
CA ILE A 212 2.64 -2.62 21.90
C ILE A 212 1.41 -3.53 21.81
N TYR A 213 1.53 -4.74 22.31
CA TYR A 213 0.41 -5.68 22.39
C TYR A 213 -0.49 -5.31 23.57
N LYS A 214 -1.74 -4.97 23.27
CA LYS A 214 -2.78 -4.59 24.23
C LYS A 214 -4.04 -5.42 24.02
N GLU A 215 -4.92 -5.39 25.01
CA GLU A 215 -6.28 -5.92 24.84
C GLU A 215 -6.98 -5.29 23.63
N GLY A 216 -7.50 -6.12 22.75
CA GLY A 216 -8.16 -5.71 21.50
C GLY A 216 -7.25 -5.70 20.27
N GLY A 217 -5.93 -5.69 20.43
CA GLY A 217 -4.95 -5.76 19.36
C GLY A 217 -3.75 -4.84 19.52
N PRO A 218 -2.75 -4.96 18.64
CA PRO A 218 -1.53 -4.18 18.72
C PRO A 218 -1.73 -2.70 18.40
N LEU A 219 -0.91 -1.87 19.07
CA LEU A 219 -0.69 -0.47 18.77
C LEU A 219 0.74 -0.31 18.26
N THR A 220 0.90 0.01 16.99
CA THR A 220 2.21 0.07 16.34
C THR A 220 2.57 1.50 15.98
N PHE A 221 3.79 1.91 16.32
CA PHE A 221 4.40 3.19 15.94
C PHE A 221 5.53 2.92 14.95
N VAL A 222 5.44 3.47 13.76
CA VAL A 222 6.46 3.33 12.73
C VAL A 222 7.03 4.70 12.41
N PRO A 223 8.33 4.95 12.67
CA PRO A 223 8.97 6.22 12.36
C PRO A 223 8.78 6.63 10.90
N THR A 224 8.46 7.89 10.66
CA THR A 224 8.32 8.46 9.31
C THR A 224 9.27 9.62 9.12
N LYS A 225 9.73 9.80 7.88
CA LYS A 225 10.60 10.92 7.56
C LYS A 225 9.86 12.25 7.72
N ALA A 226 10.43 13.15 8.51
CA ALA A 226 9.97 14.51 8.65
C ALA A 226 10.43 15.39 7.47
N GLU A 227 9.67 16.43 7.18
CA GLU A 227 10.05 17.52 6.26
C GLU A 227 10.58 18.74 7.02
N ASP A 228 10.38 18.77 8.34
CA ASP A 228 10.83 19.77 9.28
C ASP A 228 11.74 19.16 10.36
N LYS A 229 11.92 19.88 11.49
CA LYS A 229 12.75 19.43 12.62
C LYS A 229 11.99 18.55 13.64
N MET A 230 10.70 18.33 13.43
CA MET A 230 9.87 17.54 14.32
C MET A 230 10.00 16.04 14.06
N ASN A 231 9.63 15.22 15.01
CA ASN A 231 9.59 13.78 14.84
C ASN A 231 8.16 13.33 14.53
N TYR A 232 8.03 12.43 13.57
CA TYR A 232 6.73 11.88 13.17
C TYR A 232 6.75 10.37 13.21
N SER A 233 5.62 9.79 13.60
CA SER A 233 5.39 8.36 13.48
C SER A 233 4.02 8.09 12.86
N SER A 234 3.98 7.12 11.96
CA SER A 234 2.73 6.52 11.51
C SER A 234 2.23 5.58 12.60
N VAL A 235 0.97 5.72 12.98
CA VAL A 235 0.33 4.89 13.99
C VAL A 235 -0.66 3.94 13.32
N ILE A 236 -0.60 2.68 13.72
CA ILE A 236 -1.59 1.66 13.36
C ILE A 236 -2.13 1.11 14.67
N TRP A 237 -3.38 1.42 14.95
CA TRP A 237 -4.03 1.02 16.20
C TRP A 237 -5.15 0.03 15.93
N MET A 238 -4.89 -1.23 16.18
CA MET A 238 -5.86 -2.30 16.02
C MET A 238 -6.72 -2.43 17.28
N ASN A 239 -8.02 -2.58 17.09
CA ASN A 239 -9.00 -2.79 18.16
C ASN A 239 -10.15 -3.65 17.66
N HIS A 240 -11.01 -4.08 18.57
CA HIS A 240 -12.34 -4.61 18.23
C HIS A 240 -13.11 -3.62 17.36
N SER A 241 -13.80 -4.12 16.34
CA SER A 241 -14.47 -3.30 15.31
C SER A 241 -15.34 -2.19 15.89
N LYS A 242 -16.16 -2.50 16.91
CA LYS A 242 -17.03 -1.50 17.57
C LYS A 242 -16.26 -0.35 18.21
N LYS A 243 -15.10 -0.65 18.83
CA LYS A 243 -14.27 0.38 19.48
C LYS A 243 -13.61 1.25 18.43
N SER A 244 -13.05 0.65 17.37
CA SER A 244 -12.45 1.41 16.27
C SER A 244 -13.46 2.31 15.56
N GLU A 245 -14.68 1.83 15.33
CA GLU A 245 -15.75 2.64 14.75
C GLU A 245 -16.15 3.82 15.64
N LYS A 246 -16.25 3.59 16.95
CA LYS A 246 -16.52 4.67 17.91
C LYS A 246 -15.42 5.73 17.85
N LEU A 247 -14.15 5.34 17.91
CA LEU A 247 -13.01 6.24 17.85
C LEU A 247 -12.94 7.00 16.53
N TYR A 248 -13.19 6.32 15.39
CA TYR A 248 -13.18 6.93 14.06
C TYR A 248 -14.22 8.04 13.89
N ASN A 249 -15.36 7.91 14.58
CA ASN A 249 -16.47 8.87 14.49
C ASN A 249 -16.38 9.98 15.56
N LEU A 250 -15.36 9.99 16.40
CA LEU A 250 -15.15 11.10 17.33
C LEU A 250 -14.76 12.39 16.57
N PRO A 251 -15.19 13.55 17.06
CA PRO A 251 -14.63 14.82 16.63
C PRO A 251 -13.11 14.84 16.86
N LYS A 252 -12.36 15.52 15.99
CA LYS A 252 -10.90 15.53 16.04
C LYS A 252 -10.35 15.91 17.42
N HIS A 253 -10.92 16.93 18.06
CA HIS A 253 -10.52 17.41 19.39
C HIS A 253 -10.83 16.45 20.56
N GLU A 254 -11.67 15.43 20.33
CA GLU A 254 -11.92 14.37 21.32
C GLU A 254 -11.06 13.13 21.05
N PHE A 255 -10.55 12.99 19.83
CA PHE A 255 -9.66 11.91 19.45
C PHE A 255 -8.19 12.23 19.83
N GLU A 256 -7.77 13.49 19.76
CA GLU A 256 -6.45 14.02 20.15
C GLU A 256 -6.33 14.12 21.68
#